data_8e4639adb3174e41c9cc2019626d23f6
#
_entry.id   8e4639adb3174e41c9cc2019626d23f6
#
_cell.length_a   1.000
_cell.length_b   1.000
_cell.length_c   1.000
_cell.angle_alpha   90.00
_cell.angle_beta   90.00
_cell.angle_gamma   90.00
#
_symmetry.space_group_name_H-M   'P 1'
#
loop_
_entity.id
_entity.type
_entity.pdbx_description
1 polymer ?
#
loop_
_entity_poly.entity_id
_entity_poly.type
_entity_poly.pdbx_seq_one_letter_code
_entity_poly.pdbx_strand_id
1 'polypeptide(L)'
;MNVLIVEDEKSLAKELEIFLTNGNYLCEICYDGKSASQKIGVNLYDFILIDLGLPDYEGLDLLKEAKKNNPEAACIILTARAEVYDRIKGLDLGADDYLPKPFSMLELQSRMQAITRRKFGLKHTTLMLGEFSIDLNDRSITHNGTQINAITKKEFDLIAYLILHKNRTLTRPQLSEHIWGSVVNDDYDSNYIDVHIKNIRKKLGVYAPADWLETVRGLGYKIKI
;
A
#
# COMPACT_ATOMS: atom_id res chain seq x y z
N MET A 1 2.12 1.45 -2.66
CA MET A 1 1.21 1.50 -1.50
C MET A 1 1.47 2.77 -0.72
N ASN A 2 0.40 3.49 -0.35
CA ASN A 2 0.47 4.74 0.39
C ASN A 2 0.44 4.45 1.90
N VAL A 3 1.40 5.01 2.64
CA VAL A 3 1.54 4.80 4.08
C VAL A 3 1.51 6.15 4.80
N LEU A 4 0.59 6.31 5.74
CA LEU A 4 0.64 7.41 6.70
C LEU A 4 1.39 6.93 7.95
N ILE A 5 2.40 7.67 8.36
CA ILE A 5 3.18 7.45 9.58
C ILE A 5 2.80 8.54 10.56
N VAL A 6 2.20 8.17 11.70
CA VAL A 6 1.82 9.09 12.77
C VAL A 6 2.68 8.78 13.99
N GLU A 7 3.71 9.59 14.19
CA GLU A 7 4.78 9.36 15.18
C GLU A 7 5.37 10.70 15.58
N ASP A 8 5.35 11.04 16.86
CA ASP A 8 5.85 12.31 17.39
C ASP A 8 7.38 12.31 17.52
N GLU A 9 8.01 11.15 17.71
CA GLU A 9 9.45 11.01 17.73
C GLU A 9 10.02 11.13 16.30
N LYS A 10 10.54 12.33 15.98
CA LYS A 10 11.01 12.68 14.63
C LYS A 10 12.10 11.74 14.09
N SER A 11 12.97 11.22 14.95
CA SER A 11 14.02 10.26 14.56
C SER A 11 13.42 8.96 14.07
N LEU A 12 12.49 8.37 14.83
CA LEU A 12 11.82 7.14 14.48
C LEU A 12 10.93 7.30 13.25
N ALA A 13 10.15 8.40 13.19
CA ALA A 13 9.32 8.71 12.02
C ALA A 13 10.14 8.77 10.72
N LYS A 14 11.33 9.40 10.79
CA LYS A 14 12.22 9.52 9.65
C LYS A 14 12.88 8.20 9.26
N GLU A 15 13.26 7.40 10.24
CA GLU A 15 13.79 6.05 10.01
C GLU A 15 12.75 5.15 9.33
N LEU A 16 11.50 5.18 9.81
CA LEU A 16 10.36 4.48 9.19
C LEU A 16 10.15 4.92 7.74
N GLU A 17 10.12 6.24 7.50
CA GLU A 17 9.97 6.78 6.15
C GLU A 17 11.08 6.28 5.21
N ILE A 18 12.34 6.39 5.61
CA ILE A 18 13.48 5.96 4.80
C ILE A 18 13.38 4.46 4.49
N PHE A 19 13.13 3.65 5.52
CA PHE A 19 13.05 2.21 5.37
C PHE A 19 11.90 1.80 4.43
N LEU A 20 10.71 2.35 4.64
CA LEU A 20 9.53 2.03 3.85
C LEU A 20 9.64 2.58 2.42
N THR A 21 10.21 3.77 2.23
CA THR A 21 10.46 4.34 0.89
C THR A 21 11.44 3.47 0.10
N ASN A 22 12.47 2.93 0.75
CA ASN A 22 13.37 1.95 0.12
C ASN A 22 12.62 0.65 -0.25
N GLY A 23 11.58 0.27 0.51
CA GLY A 23 10.63 -0.79 0.20
C GLY A 23 9.57 -0.41 -0.84
N ASN A 24 9.70 0.76 -1.50
CA ASN A 24 8.79 1.30 -2.49
C ASN A 24 7.37 1.61 -1.99
N TYR A 25 7.23 1.96 -0.70
CA TYR A 25 6.03 2.61 -0.18
C TYR A 25 6.12 4.12 -0.42
N LEU A 26 4.98 4.75 -0.65
CA LEU A 26 4.86 6.21 -0.64
C LEU A 26 4.47 6.62 0.78
N CYS A 27 5.39 7.29 1.47
CA CYS A 27 5.23 7.62 2.87
C CYS A 27 4.89 9.09 3.06
N GLU A 28 3.96 9.34 3.97
CA GLU A 28 3.61 10.65 4.47
C GLU A 28 3.72 10.63 6.00
N ILE A 29 4.33 11.66 6.60
CA ILE A 29 4.54 11.74 8.04
C ILE A 29 3.63 12.80 8.66
N CYS A 30 3.06 12.49 9.82
CA CYS A 30 2.47 13.42 10.77
C CYS A 30 3.15 13.25 12.13
N TYR A 31 3.54 14.35 12.75
CA TYR A 31 4.18 14.36 14.07
C TYR A 31 3.19 14.60 15.20
N ASP A 32 1.93 14.77 14.88
CA ASP A 32 0.83 15.05 15.82
C ASP A 32 -0.50 14.48 15.31
N GLY A 33 -1.41 14.25 16.23
CA GLY A 33 -2.69 13.62 15.92
C GLY A 33 -3.66 14.53 15.16
N LYS A 34 -3.60 15.84 15.34
CA LYS A 34 -4.48 16.78 14.62
C LYS A 34 -4.17 16.82 13.15
N SER A 35 -2.89 16.90 12.80
CA SER A 35 -2.46 16.84 11.38
C SER A 35 -2.80 15.48 10.75
N ALA A 36 -2.66 14.39 11.53
CA ALA A 36 -3.03 13.05 11.07
C ALA A 36 -4.55 12.93 10.84
N SER A 37 -5.39 13.41 11.75
CA SER A 37 -6.85 13.42 11.61
C SER A 37 -7.30 14.17 10.35
N GLN A 38 -6.72 15.34 10.07
CA GLN A 38 -6.99 16.09 8.85
C GLN A 38 -6.66 15.30 7.59
N LYS A 39 -5.48 14.67 7.55
CA LYS A 39 -5.03 13.88 6.40
C LYS A 39 -5.87 12.62 6.19
N ILE A 40 -6.23 11.91 7.26
CA ILE A 40 -7.12 10.75 7.23
C ILE A 40 -8.51 11.12 6.69
N GLY A 41 -8.97 12.35 6.94
CA GLY A 41 -10.26 12.85 6.44
C GLY A 41 -10.28 13.16 4.94
N VAL A 42 -9.12 13.38 4.31
CA VAL A 42 -9.01 13.86 2.92
C VAL A 42 -8.36 12.84 2.00
N ASN A 43 -7.37 12.07 2.49
CA ASN A 43 -6.57 11.15 1.69
C ASN A 43 -6.92 9.69 1.99
N LEU A 44 -6.66 8.81 1.01
CA LEU A 44 -6.76 7.37 1.16
C LEU A 44 -5.37 6.75 1.32
N TYR A 45 -5.26 5.86 2.31
CA TYR A 45 -4.02 5.14 2.60
C TYR A 45 -4.23 3.64 2.53
N ASP A 46 -3.19 2.90 2.16
CA ASP A 46 -3.16 1.43 2.23
C ASP A 46 -2.78 0.97 3.64
N PHE A 47 -1.88 1.73 4.29
CA PHE A 47 -1.46 1.51 5.68
C PHE A 47 -1.46 2.82 6.46
N ILE A 48 -1.85 2.73 7.74
CA ILE A 48 -1.71 3.81 8.72
C ILE A 48 -0.96 3.23 9.92
N LEU A 49 0.24 3.74 10.17
CA LEU A 49 1.05 3.39 11.34
C LEU A 49 0.78 4.46 12.40
N ILE A 50 0.30 4.06 13.58
CA ILE A 50 -0.18 5.00 14.61
C ILE A 50 0.55 4.74 15.91
N ASP A 51 1.31 5.73 16.42
CA ASP A 51 1.68 5.73 17.85
C ASP A 51 0.48 6.17 18.70
N LEU A 52 0.31 5.50 19.85
CA LEU A 52 -0.69 5.89 20.84
C LEU A 52 -0.20 7.03 21.75
N GLY A 53 1.11 7.29 21.77
CA GLY A 53 1.75 8.28 22.64
C GLY A 53 1.76 9.71 22.11
N LEU A 54 0.83 10.07 21.23
CA LEU A 54 0.79 11.41 20.62
C LEU A 54 0.53 12.50 21.66
N PRO A 55 1.17 13.68 21.52
CA PRO A 55 1.12 14.73 22.55
C PRO A 55 -0.23 15.48 22.61
N ASP A 56 -1.03 15.46 21.55
CA ASP A 56 -2.21 16.30 21.34
C ASP A 56 -3.49 15.53 21.06
N TYR A 57 -3.40 14.22 20.91
CA TYR A 57 -4.52 13.38 20.47
C TYR A 57 -4.46 11.98 21.09
N GLU A 58 -5.62 11.41 21.42
CA GLU A 58 -5.66 10.02 21.86
C GLU A 58 -5.54 9.10 20.63
N GLY A 59 -4.47 8.32 20.57
CA GLY A 59 -4.17 7.48 19.40
C GLY A 59 -5.25 6.44 19.08
N LEU A 60 -6.00 5.95 20.09
CA LEU A 60 -7.14 5.06 19.88
C LEU A 60 -8.34 5.77 19.23
N ASP A 61 -8.53 7.06 19.46
CA ASP A 61 -9.58 7.82 18.78
C ASP A 61 -9.17 8.09 17.32
N LEU A 62 -7.89 8.35 17.08
CA LEU A 62 -7.36 8.44 15.71
C LEU A 62 -7.54 7.12 14.94
N LEU A 63 -7.34 5.96 15.59
CA LEU A 63 -7.62 4.66 14.98
C LEU A 63 -9.10 4.52 14.57
N LYS A 64 -10.05 4.94 15.42
CA LYS A 64 -11.48 4.92 15.09
C LYS A 64 -11.79 5.81 13.87
N GLU A 65 -11.21 7.01 13.83
CA GLU A 65 -11.36 7.90 12.68
C GLU A 65 -10.77 7.29 11.41
N ALA A 66 -9.59 6.68 11.51
CA ALA A 66 -8.96 5.99 10.40
C ALA A 66 -9.86 4.87 9.84
N LYS A 67 -10.42 4.03 10.71
CA LYS A 67 -11.33 2.95 10.31
C LYS A 67 -12.66 3.44 9.74
N LYS A 68 -13.14 4.58 10.20
CA LYS A 68 -14.37 5.21 9.68
C LYS A 68 -14.14 5.82 8.29
N ASN A 69 -13.07 6.59 8.11
CA ASN A 69 -12.82 7.37 6.90
C ASN A 69 -12.05 6.57 5.83
N ASN A 70 -11.21 5.63 6.26
CA ASN A 70 -10.40 4.74 5.42
C ASN A 70 -10.64 3.27 5.84
N PRO A 71 -11.83 2.71 5.64
CA PRO A 71 -12.18 1.35 6.11
C PRO A 71 -11.30 0.26 5.50
N GLU A 72 -10.75 0.54 4.33
CA GLU A 72 -9.83 -0.34 3.62
C GLU A 72 -8.37 -0.17 4.04
N ALA A 73 -8.01 0.85 4.82
CA ALA A 73 -6.65 1.00 5.32
C ALA A 73 -6.32 -0.06 6.38
N ALA A 74 -5.13 -0.63 6.31
CA ALA A 74 -4.59 -1.46 7.37
C ALA A 74 -3.96 -0.56 8.44
N CYS A 75 -4.45 -0.64 9.67
CA CYS A 75 -3.95 0.14 10.80
C CYS A 75 -3.05 -0.72 11.68
N ILE A 76 -1.80 -0.31 11.85
CA ILE A 76 -0.83 -0.94 12.77
C ILE A 76 -0.52 0.05 13.88
N ILE A 77 -0.72 -0.38 15.13
CA ILE A 77 -0.36 0.42 16.29
C ILE A 77 1.12 0.18 16.63
N LEU A 78 1.91 1.27 16.70
CA LEU A 78 3.32 1.27 17.09
C LEU A 78 3.44 2.04 18.41
N THR A 79 3.64 1.37 19.56
CA THR A 79 3.63 2.10 20.83
C THR A 79 4.46 1.44 21.92
N ALA A 80 4.96 2.27 22.86
CA ALA A 80 5.58 1.82 24.09
C ALA A 80 4.57 1.27 25.11
N ARG A 81 3.26 1.52 24.95
CA ARG A 81 2.20 0.98 25.81
C ARG A 81 2.06 -0.51 25.51
N ALA A 82 2.74 -1.36 26.28
CA ALA A 82 2.76 -2.81 26.08
C ALA A 82 1.71 -3.56 26.94
N GLU A 83 0.83 -2.83 27.64
CA GLU A 83 -0.17 -3.45 28.49
C GLU A 83 -1.17 -4.29 27.66
N VAL A 84 -1.47 -5.46 28.17
CA VAL A 84 -2.40 -6.40 27.52
C VAL A 84 -3.76 -5.76 27.24
N TYR A 85 -4.22 -4.90 28.16
CA TYR A 85 -5.49 -4.19 28.02
C TYR A 85 -5.51 -3.22 26.81
N ASP A 86 -4.45 -2.42 26.64
CA ASP A 86 -4.37 -1.48 25.51
C ASP A 86 -4.32 -2.22 24.16
N ARG A 87 -3.62 -3.35 24.14
CA ARG A 87 -3.55 -4.19 22.95
C ARG A 87 -4.90 -4.80 22.59
N ILE A 88 -5.63 -5.34 23.57
CA ILE A 88 -6.98 -5.88 23.35
C ILE A 88 -7.89 -4.76 22.84
N LYS A 89 -7.90 -3.61 23.49
CA LYS A 89 -8.72 -2.47 23.09
C LYS A 89 -8.42 -1.97 21.69
N GLY A 90 -7.13 -1.89 21.32
CA GLY A 90 -6.72 -1.52 19.95
C GLY A 90 -7.22 -2.49 18.90
N LEU A 91 -7.07 -3.79 19.15
CA LEU A 91 -7.56 -4.84 18.24
C LEU A 91 -9.09 -4.86 18.13
N ASP A 92 -9.81 -4.70 19.24
CA ASP A 92 -11.29 -4.62 19.27
C ASP A 92 -11.81 -3.39 18.49
N LEU A 93 -11.05 -2.30 18.47
CA LEU A 93 -11.33 -1.11 17.68
C LEU A 93 -10.99 -1.24 16.20
N GLY A 94 -10.44 -2.39 15.80
CA GLY A 94 -10.19 -2.74 14.40
C GLY A 94 -8.76 -2.50 13.93
N ALA A 95 -7.77 -2.38 14.83
CA ALA A 95 -6.38 -2.44 14.41
C ALA A 95 -6.08 -3.80 13.77
N ASP A 96 -5.32 -3.79 12.68
CA ASP A 96 -4.93 -5.02 11.98
C ASP A 96 -3.75 -5.73 12.64
N ASP A 97 -2.92 -4.97 13.37
CA ASP A 97 -1.84 -5.49 14.22
C ASP A 97 -1.42 -4.47 15.28
N TYR A 98 -0.63 -4.96 16.24
CA TYR A 98 -0.09 -4.19 17.35
C TYR A 98 1.39 -4.56 17.54
N LEU A 99 2.28 -3.59 17.38
CA LEU A 99 3.72 -3.78 17.43
C LEU A 99 4.33 -2.93 18.56
N PRO A 100 4.71 -3.55 19.69
CA PRO A 100 5.30 -2.81 20.82
C PRO A 100 6.70 -2.31 20.48
N LYS A 101 7.03 -1.10 20.94
CA LYS A 101 8.38 -0.53 20.93
C LYS A 101 9.22 -1.13 22.09
N PRO A 102 10.52 -1.45 21.87
CA PRO A 102 11.28 -1.34 20.62
C PRO A 102 10.99 -2.51 19.66
N PHE A 103 10.97 -2.23 18.36
CA PHE A 103 10.81 -3.22 17.30
C PHE A 103 11.88 -3.08 16.22
N SER A 104 12.06 -4.09 15.40
CA SER A 104 12.92 -4.00 14.22
C SER A 104 12.12 -3.60 12.97
N MET A 105 12.74 -2.86 12.06
CA MET A 105 12.13 -2.49 10.77
C MET A 105 11.74 -3.72 9.95
N LEU A 106 12.52 -4.81 10.03
CA LEU A 106 12.22 -6.08 9.36
C LEU A 106 10.98 -6.76 9.96
N GLU A 107 10.76 -6.63 11.28
CA GLU A 107 9.54 -7.14 11.92
C GLU A 107 8.31 -6.38 11.42
N LEU A 108 8.37 -5.04 11.41
CA LEU A 108 7.29 -4.22 10.86
C LEU A 108 6.98 -4.61 9.42
N GLN A 109 8.00 -4.75 8.57
CA GLN A 109 7.83 -5.15 7.17
C GLN A 109 7.16 -6.53 7.06
N SER A 110 7.60 -7.50 7.85
CA SER A 110 7.03 -8.86 7.84
C SER A 110 5.56 -8.85 8.23
N ARG A 111 5.16 -8.02 9.20
CA ARG A 111 3.78 -7.84 9.64
C ARG A 111 2.93 -7.15 8.56
N MET A 112 3.43 -6.07 7.95
CA MET A 112 2.77 -5.40 6.83
C MET A 112 2.52 -6.37 5.66
N GLN A 113 3.50 -7.20 5.32
CA GLN A 113 3.35 -8.24 4.30
C GLN A 113 2.30 -9.30 4.69
N ALA A 114 2.28 -9.73 5.95
CA ALA A 114 1.28 -10.69 6.44
C ALA A 114 -0.15 -10.11 6.38
N ILE A 115 -0.31 -8.84 6.74
CA ILE A 115 -1.59 -8.13 6.63
C ILE A 115 -2.00 -8.02 5.15
N THR A 116 -1.08 -7.62 4.27
CA THR A 116 -1.32 -7.55 2.82
C THR A 116 -1.82 -8.90 2.28
N ARG A 117 -1.12 -10.00 2.58
CA ARG A 117 -1.55 -11.34 2.15
C ARG A 117 -2.96 -11.67 2.64
N ARG A 118 -3.23 -11.45 3.92
CA ARG A 118 -4.54 -11.75 4.55
C ARG A 118 -5.67 -10.92 3.95
N LYS A 119 -5.45 -9.61 3.81
CA LYS A 119 -6.43 -8.67 3.29
C LYS A 119 -6.82 -8.94 1.84
N PHE A 120 -5.84 -9.30 1.02
CA PHE A 120 -6.07 -9.55 -0.41
C PHE A 120 -6.26 -11.03 -0.75
N GLY A 121 -6.42 -11.91 0.25
CA GLY A 121 -6.64 -13.34 0.07
C GLY A 121 -5.49 -14.04 -0.65
N LEU A 122 -4.27 -13.56 -0.47
CA LEU A 122 -3.08 -14.13 -1.09
C LEU A 122 -2.54 -15.24 -0.21
N LYS A 123 -2.53 -16.48 -0.70
CA LYS A 123 -1.90 -17.62 0.01
C LYS A 123 -0.37 -17.50 0.03
N HIS A 124 0.20 -16.89 -1.00
CA HIS A 124 1.64 -16.67 -1.20
C HIS A 124 1.87 -15.25 -1.70
N THR A 125 3.10 -14.76 -1.57
CA THR A 125 3.52 -13.48 -2.16
C THR A 125 3.62 -13.54 -3.68
N THR A 126 3.68 -14.76 -4.21
CA THR A 126 3.79 -15.06 -5.64
C THR A 126 2.41 -15.42 -6.21
N LEU A 127 2.03 -14.78 -7.29
CA LEU A 127 0.77 -14.98 -8.01
C LEU A 127 1.03 -15.40 -9.44
N MET A 128 0.24 -16.37 -9.91
CA MET A 128 0.22 -16.75 -11.32
C MET A 128 -0.85 -15.95 -12.06
N LEU A 129 -0.44 -15.23 -13.11
CA LEU A 129 -1.33 -14.50 -14.02
C LEU A 129 -1.04 -14.96 -15.46
N GLY A 130 -1.88 -15.86 -15.96
CA GLY A 130 -1.58 -16.58 -17.20
C GLY A 130 -0.27 -17.36 -17.05
N GLU A 131 0.70 -17.13 -17.92
CA GLU A 131 2.01 -17.77 -17.91
C GLU A 131 3.06 -17.02 -17.06
N PHE A 132 2.66 -15.92 -16.40
CA PHE A 132 3.56 -15.10 -15.60
C PHE A 132 3.44 -15.44 -14.13
N SER A 133 4.59 -15.55 -13.46
CA SER A 133 4.69 -15.61 -12.00
C SER A 133 5.15 -14.24 -11.49
N ILE A 134 4.33 -13.62 -10.63
CA ILE A 134 4.57 -12.27 -10.10
C ILE A 134 4.80 -12.38 -8.61
N ASP A 135 5.99 -12.03 -8.16
CA ASP A 135 6.33 -11.96 -6.74
C ASP A 135 6.24 -10.52 -6.25
N LEU A 136 5.32 -10.28 -5.31
CA LEU A 136 5.07 -8.95 -4.76
C LEU A 136 6.16 -8.51 -3.77
N ASN A 137 6.84 -9.45 -3.11
CA ASN A 137 7.92 -9.13 -2.17
C ASN A 137 9.21 -8.79 -2.91
N ASP A 138 9.64 -9.70 -3.80
CA ASP A 138 10.87 -9.53 -4.58
C ASP A 138 10.68 -8.54 -5.73
N ARG A 139 9.43 -8.06 -5.94
CA ARG A 139 9.07 -7.12 -6.99
C ARG A 139 9.55 -7.59 -8.36
N SER A 140 9.34 -8.87 -8.62
CA SER A 140 9.81 -9.53 -9.83
C SER A 140 8.66 -10.16 -10.61
N ILE A 141 8.84 -10.23 -11.93
CA ILE A 141 7.97 -10.97 -12.84
C ILE A 141 8.84 -12.00 -13.57
N THR A 142 8.40 -13.23 -13.57
CA THR A 142 9.07 -14.31 -14.31
C THR A 142 8.11 -14.96 -15.31
N HIS A 143 8.65 -15.45 -16.40
CA HIS A 143 7.98 -16.30 -17.37
C HIS A 143 8.78 -17.57 -17.55
N ASN A 144 8.19 -18.74 -17.29
CA ASN A 144 8.87 -20.04 -17.33
C ASN A 144 10.18 -20.06 -16.52
N GLY A 145 10.19 -19.44 -15.33
CA GLY A 145 11.37 -19.36 -14.45
C GLY A 145 12.40 -18.30 -14.84
N THR A 146 12.25 -17.63 -15.99
CA THR A 146 13.16 -16.57 -16.44
C THR A 146 12.63 -15.20 -16.01
N GLN A 147 13.47 -14.41 -15.33
CA GLN A 147 13.10 -13.08 -14.85
C GLN A 147 12.98 -12.07 -16.02
N ILE A 148 11.92 -11.26 -15.98
CA ILE A 148 11.66 -10.19 -16.94
C ILE A 148 12.20 -8.88 -16.38
N ASN A 149 13.41 -8.49 -16.75
CA ASN A 149 14.07 -7.28 -16.26
C ASN A 149 13.61 -5.99 -16.96
N ALA A 150 12.77 -6.08 -17.99
CA ALA A 150 12.33 -4.93 -18.77
C ALA A 150 11.27 -4.06 -18.05
N ILE A 151 10.61 -4.58 -17.01
CA ILE A 151 9.58 -3.88 -16.25
C ILE A 151 10.23 -2.87 -15.32
N THR A 152 9.81 -1.61 -15.43
CA THR A 152 10.29 -0.53 -14.53
C THR A 152 9.61 -0.60 -13.16
N LYS A 153 10.18 0.09 -12.16
CA LYS A 153 9.60 0.15 -10.80
C LYS A 153 8.15 0.62 -10.82
N LYS A 154 7.84 1.71 -11.54
CA LYS A 154 6.46 2.25 -11.64
C LYS A 154 5.50 1.33 -12.39
N GLU A 155 5.97 0.64 -13.42
CA GLU A 155 5.15 -0.37 -14.11
C GLU A 155 4.86 -1.57 -13.20
N PHE A 156 5.83 -1.99 -12.38
CA PHE A 156 5.59 -3.04 -11.40
C PHE A 156 4.59 -2.59 -10.33
N ASP A 157 4.73 -1.35 -9.80
CA ASP A 157 3.79 -0.79 -8.81
C ASP A 157 2.36 -0.78 -9.35
N LEU A 158 2.19 -0.40 -10.62
CA LEU A 158 0.89 -0.40 -11.28
C LEU A 158 0.30 -1.81 -11.37
N ILE A 159 1.11 -2.80 -11.77
CA ILE A 159 0.69 -4.22 -11.81
C ILE A 159 0.33 -4.70 -10.40
N ALA A 160 1.18 -4.45 -9.42
CA ALA A 160 0.98 -4.87 -8.03
C ALA A 160 -0.31 -4.29 -7.45
N TYR A 161 -0.55 -3.00 -7.66
CA TYR A 161 -1.76 -2.34 -7.19
C TYR A 161 -3.03 -2.90 -7.83
N LEU A 162 -3.00 -3.15 -9.14
CA LEU A 162 -4.10 -3.81 -9.84
C LEU A 162 -4.33 -5.25 -9.35
N ILE A 163 -3.26 -5.99 -9.02
CA ILE A 163 -3.34 -7.35 -8.45
C ILE A 163 -4.01 -7.33 -7.08
N LEU A 164 -3.62 -6.39 -6.23
CA LEU A 164 -4.20 -6.25 -4.90
C LEU A 164 -5.71 -5.94 -4.96
N HIS A 165 -6.15 -5.28 -6.03
CA HIS A 165 -7.56 -4.96 -6.28
C HIS A 165 -8.16 -5.82 -7.41
N LYS A 166 -7.74 -7.09 -7.50
CA LYS A 166 -8.18 -8.03 -8.54
C LYS A 166 -9.70 -8.05 -8.71
N ASN A 167 -10.15 -8.21 -9.96
CA ASN A 167 -11.56 -8.20 -10.35
C ASN A 167 -12.31 -6.87 -10.10
N ARG A 168 -11.65 -5.85 -9.53
CA ARG A 168 -12.20 -4.50 -9.36
C ARG A 168 -11.64 -3.58 -10.43
N THR A 169 -12.50 -2.77 -11.05
CA THR A 169 -12.04 -1.73 -11.98
C THR A 169 -11.50 -0.55 -11.18
N LEU A 170 -10.25 -0.20 -11.44
CA LEU A 170 -9.62 1.02 -10.92
C LEU A 170 -9.63 2.10 -11.98
N THR A 171 -10.08 3.28 -11.61
CA THR A 171 -10.11 4.42 -12.52
C THR A 171 -8.70 4.97 -12.76
N ARG A 172 -8.52 5.70 -13.87
CA ARG A 172 -7.24 6.35 -14.17
C ARG A 172 -6.78 7.31 -13.04
N PRO A 173 -7.65 8.17 -12.49
CA PRO A 173 -7.28 9.00 -11.34
C PRO A 173 -6.80 8.18 -10.13
N GLN A 174 -7.51 7.10 -9.76
CA GLN A 174 -7.10 6.23 -8.64
C GLN A 174 -5.72 5.60 -8.88
N LEU A 175 -5.44 5.14 -10.11
CA LEU A 175 -4.15 4.59 -10.49
C LEU A 175 -3.06 5.66 -10.47
N SER A 176 -3.36 6.86 -10.94
CA SER A 176 -2.44 8.00 -10.95
C SER A 176 -2.09 8.44 -9.53
N GLU A 177 -3.09 8.65 -8.70
CA GLU A 177 -2.92 8.99 -7.28
C GLU A 177 -2.05 7.97 -6.54
N HIS A 178 -2.29 6.66 -6.79
CA HIS A 178 -1.48 5.62 -6.17
C HIS A 178 -0.01 5.64 -6.60
N ILE A 179 0.30 5.93 -7.88
CA ILE A 179 1.67 5.87 -8.43
C ILE A 179 2.47 7.16 -8.20
N TRP A 180 1.80 8.31 -8.13
CA TRP A 180 2.48 9.63 -8.04
C TRP A 180 2.07 10.46 -6.81
N GLY A 181 1.07 10.02 -6.02
CA GLY A 181 0.51 10.79 -4.90
C GLY A 181 -0.45 11.89 -5.36
N SER A 182 -1.03 12.62 -4.40
CA SER A 182 -2.07 13.63 -4.62
C SER A 182 -1.59 14.95 -5.27
N VAL A 183 -0.37 15.04 -5.79
CA VAL A 183 0.27 16.29 -6.26
C VAL A 183 0.05 16.56 -7.75
N VAL A 184 -0.73 15.77 -8.45
CA VAL A 184 -0.79 15.84 -9.92
C VAL A 184 -2.08 16.50 -10.41
N ASN A 185 -1.94 17.55 -11.25
CA ASN A 185 -3.05 18.31 -11.84
C ASN A 185 -3.87 17.47 -12.83
N ASP A 186 -5.19 17.51 -12.69
CA ASP A 186 -6.21 16.66 -13.33
C ASP A 186 -6.12 16.45 -14.86
N ASP A 187 -5.53 17.37 -15.62
CA ASP A 187 -5.56 17.32 -17.09
C ASP A 187 -4.40 16.53 -17.74
N TYR A 188 -3.31 16.25 -17.01
CA TYR A 188 -2.13 15.60 -17.58
C TYR A 188 -2.07 14.09 -17.30
N ASP A 189 -2.82 13.59 -16.33
CA ASP A 189 -2.57 12.29 -15.70
C ASP A 189 -3.16 11.06 -16.38
N SER A 190 -4.30 11.22 -17.06
CA SER A 190 -4.99 10.08 -17.69
C SER A 190 -4.13 9.41 -18.77
N ASN A 191 -3.37 10.19 -19.53
CA ASN A 191 -2.53 9.70 -20.62
C ASN A 191 -1.30 8.93 -20.13
N TYR A 192 -0.75 9.28 -18.94
CA TYR A 192 0.43 8.58 -18.39
C TYR A 192 0.11 7.15 -17.99
N ILE A 193 -1.04 6.91 -17.36
CA ILE A 193 -1.48 5.56 -17.03
C ILE A 193 -1.63 4.71 -18.30
N ASP A 194 -2.26 5.25 -19.34
CA ASP A 194 -2.45 4.54 -20.61
C ASP A 194 -1.11 4.19 -21.29
N VAL A 195 -0.13 5.08 -21.19
CA VAL A 195 1.23 4.84 -21.70
C VAL A 195 1.91 3.71 -20.91
N HIS A 196 1.82 3.72 -19.58
CA HIS A 196 2.40 2.65 -18.74
C HIS A 196 1.73 1.31 -19.03
N ILE A 197 0.40 1.25 -19.10
CA ILE A 197 -0.33 0.01 -19.45
C ILE A 197 0.06 -0.50 -20.84
N LYS A 198 0.17 0.38 -21.83
CA LYS A 198 0.64 0.03 -23.16
C LYS A 198 2.05 -0.56 -23.13
N ASN A 199 2.95 0.07 -22.37
CA ASN A 199 4.33 -0.40 -22.23
C ASN A 199 4.40 -1.75 -21.52
N ILE A 200 3.63 -1.95 -20.43
CA ILE A 200 3.52 -3.23 -19.74
C ILE A 200 3.08 -4.32 -20.73
N ARG A 201 1.98 -4.12 -21.44
CA ARG A 201 1.49 -5.10 -22.43
C ARG A 201 2.51 -5.39 -23.51
N LYS A 202 3.20 -4.37 -24.03
CA LYS A 202 4.26 -4.54 -25.02
C LYS A 202 5.41 -5.40 -24.50
N LYS A 203 5.86 -5.12 -23.26
CA LYS A 203 7.01 -5.82 -22.64
C LYS A 203 6.67 -7.25 -22.28
N LEU A 204 5.49 -7.49 -21.71
CA LEU A 204 5.02 -8.84 -21.40
C LEU A 204 4.67 -9.63 -22.65
N GLY A 205 4.06 -8.99 -23.66
CA GLY A 205 3.65 -9.62 -24.92
C GLY A 205 4.77 -10.20 -25.76
N VAL A 206 6.03 -9.88 -25.45
CA VAL A 206 7.21 -10.55 -26.04
C VAL A 206 7.32 -12.01 -25.57
N TYR A 207 6.78 -12.33 -24.38
CA TYR A 207 6.89 -13.64 -23.74
C TYR A 207 5.59 -14.44 -23.88
N ALA A 208 4.47 -13.82 -23.50
CA ALA A 208 3.13 -14.44 -23.57
C ALA A 208 2.04 -13.36 -23.57
N PRO A 209 0.78 -13.68 -23.98
CA PRO A 209 -0.34 -12.77 -23.89
C PRO A 209 -0.62 -12.34 -22.43
N ALA A 210 -0.87 -11.03 -22.22
CA ALA A 210 -1.23 -10.46 -20.94
C ALA A 210 -2.73 -10.07 -20.91
N ASP A 211 -3.60 -10.98 -21.35
CA ASP A 211 -5.05 -10.75 -21.50
C ASP A 211 -5.77 -10.57 -20.17
N TRP A 212 -5.13 -11.01 -19.08
CA TRP A 212 -5.59 -10.78 -17.71
C TRP A 212 -5.56 -9.29 -17.30
N LEU A 213 -4.82 -8.44 -18.02
CA LEU A 213 -4.81 -6.99 -17.84
C LEU A 213 -5.83 -6.35 -18.79
N GLU A 214 -7.06 -6.21 -18.31
CA GLU A 214 -8.18 -5.73 -19.11
C GLU A 214 -8.33 -4.20 -19.07
N THR A 215 -8.73 -3.61 -20.21
CA THR A 215 -9.20 -2.22 -20.30
C THR A 215 -10.71 -2.18 -20.16
N VAL A 216 -11.22 -1.42 -19.18
CA VAL A 216 -12.63 -1.10 -19.06
C VAL A 216 -12.85 0.26 -19.70
N ARG A 217 -13.45 0.25 -20.92
CA ARG A 217 -13.62 1.47 -21.73
C ARG A 217 -14.34 2.56 -20.95
N GLY A 218 -13.83 3.79 -21.04
CA GLY A 218 -14.37 4.95 -20.34
C GLY A 218 -14.11 5.03 -18.83
N LEU A 219 -13.61 3.95 -18.19
CA LEU A 219 -13.39 3.89 -16.75
C LEU A 219 -11.91 3.76 -16.39
N GLY A 220 -11.25 2.69 -16.79
CA GLY A 220 -9.88 2.42 -16.37
C GLY A 220 -9.42 1.00 -16.68
N TYR A 221 -8.80 0.35 -15.70
CA TYR A 221 -8.18 -0.95 -15.87
C TYR A 221 -8.52 -1.89 -14.73
N LYS A 222 -8.45 -3.19 -14.99
CA LYS A 222 -8.58 -4.23 -13.96
C LYS A 222 -7.71 -5.44 -14.32
N ILE A 223 -7.38 -6.22 -13.30
CA ILE A 223 -6.86 -7.57 -13.48
C ILE A 223 -8.00 -8.56 -13.28
N LYS A 224 -8.15 -9.47 -14.23
CA LYS A 224 -9.09 -10.57 -14.20
C LYS A 224 -8.35 -11.85 -13.83
N ILE A 225 -8.77 -12.48 -12.75
CA ILE A 225 -8.28 -13.77 -12.25
C ILE A 225 -9.44 -14.75 -12.17
#